data_5f6a50c043a340a3e1a505250b961beb
#
_entry.id   5f6a50c043a340a3e1a505250b961beb
#
_cell.length_a   1.000
_cell.length_b   1.000
_cell.length_c   1.000
_cell.angle_alpha   90.00
_cell.angle_beta   90.00
_cell.angle_gamma   90.00
#
_symmetry.space_group_name_H-M   'P 1'
#
loop_
_entity.id
_entity.type
_entity.pdbx_description
1 polymer ?
#
loop_
_entity_poly.entity_id
_entity_poly.type
_entity_poly.pdbx_seq_one_letter_code
_entity_poly.pdbx_strand_id
1 'polypeptide(L)'
;MVRCKVGSGAYAANSAIGVDCPAHISTEDTMTGRKKLVGQRIAVLAADGFEKVELTAPVAALRAAGAEVDIISLKSGKIRGMNLHQPADLIPVDWTVDEVSARDYDGLLIPGGFINPDALRQSSEARDFVRAFDLLDKPIATLCHGPWVLASAGLLSGRTLTSWPGVRDDMVHAGATWLDQEVVRDGNLVTSRGPQDMLPFVREMIQLYAGGPASNGALRRRHSDPQRESPTAVTSAAMRWMPRSPIGAMLGLALLGAGVMAVSRAGNGGRISAVEARGASE
;
A
#
# COMPACT_ATOMS: atom_id res chain seq x y z
N MET A 1 -19.41 30.33 -24.42
CA MET A 1 -19.76 30.18 -25.85
C MET A 1 -18.78 30.99 -26.66
N VAL A 2 -17.71 30.38 -27.17
CA VAL A 2 -16.80 31.04 -28.13
C VAL A 2 -16.76 30.14 -29.36
N ARG A 3 -17.33 30.64 -30.45
CA ARG A 3 -17.32 29.98 -31.75
C ARG A 3 -16.01 30.28 -32.47
N CYS A 4 -15.26 29.28 -32.88
CA CYS A 4 -14.20 29.41 -33.89
C CYS A 4 -14.83 29.29 -35.27
N LYS A 5 -14.70 30.35 -36.09
CA LYS A 5 -15.01 30.36 -37.53
C LYS A 5 -13.82 29.79 -38.32
N VAL A 6 -14.11 28.85 -39.19
CA VAL A 6 -13.16 28.33 -40.19
C VAL A 6 -13.24 29.27 -41.40
N GLY A 7 -12.14 29.92 -41.73
CA GLY A 7 -11.96 30.68 -42.94
C GLY A 7 -11.04 29.95 -43.91
N SER A 8 -11.55 29.71 -45.13
CA SER A 8 -10.78 29.15 -46.27
C SER A 8 -9.88 30.24 -46.86
N GLY A 9 -8.60 29.95 -47.08
CA GLY A 9 -7.69 30.81 -47.80
C GLY A 9 -6.31 30.20 -47.91
N ALA A 10 -5.96 29.74 -49.10
CA ALA A 10 -4.63 29.28 -49.46
C ALA A 10 -3.61 30.44 -49.42
N TYR A 11 -2.42 30.21 -48.89
CA TYR A 11 -1.12 30.57 -49.45
C TYR A 11 0.06 30.15 -48.53
N ALA A 12 1.11 29.77 -49.22
CA ALA A 12 2.38 29.19 -48.88
C ALA A 12 3.18 29.73 -47.67
N ALA A 13 3.93 28.76 -47.09
CA ALA A 13 5.32 28.78 -46.61
C ALA A 13 5.73 29.68 -45.44
N ASN A 14 6.23 29.00 -44.44
CA ASN A 14 7.41 29.17 -43.62
C ASN A 14 7.22 29.39 -42.11
N SER A 15 8.01 28.56 -41.42
CA SER A 15 8.57 28.68 -40.05
C SER A 15 7.66 28.51 -38.87
N ALA A 16 7.81 27.30 -38.30
CA ALA A 16 7.96 26.91 -36.93
C ALA A 16 7.71 28.00 -35.83
N ILE A 17 6.61 27.87 -35.12
CA ILE A 17 6.54 27.96 -33.68
C ILE A 17 5.41 27.00 -33.28
N GLY A 18 5.78 25.81 -32.80
CA GLY A 18 4.86 24.88 -32.18
C GLY A 18 4.44 25.42 -30.82
N VAL A 19 3.23 25.89 -30.69
CA VAL A 19 2.56 26.08 -29.41
C VAL A 19 1.90 24.74 -29.11
N ASP A 20 2.56 23.94 -28.29
CA ASP A 20 1.95 22.78 -27.64
C ASP A 20 0.73 23.24 -26.87
N CYS A 21 -0.45 22.85 -27.31
CA CYS A 21 -1.64 22.88 -26.48
C CYS A 21 -1.41 21.89 -25.33
N PRO A 22 -1.52 22.33 -24.06
CA PRO A 22 -1.46 21.38 -22.95
C PRO A 22 -2.61 20.40 -23.12
N ALA A 23 -2.26 19.10 -23.06
CA ALA A 23 -3.18 17.99 -23.08
C ALA A 23 -4.34 18.27 -22.12
N HIS A 24 -5.57 18.13 -22.60
CA HIS A 24 -6.79 18.15 -21.83
C HIS A 24 -6.63 17.18 -20.65
N ILE A 25 -6.39 17.73 -19.47
CA ILE A 25 -6.66 17.02 -18.22
C ILE A 25 -8.17 16.86 -18.17
N SER A 26 -8.65 15.66 -18.43
CA SER A 26 -10.06 15.33 -18.30
C SER A 26 -10.46 15.52 -16.85
N THR A 27 -11.29 16.52 -16.61
CA THR A 27 -11.87 16.89 -15.31
C THR A 27 -12.91 15.85 -14.80
N GLU A 28 -12.97 14.67 -15.38
CA GLU A 28 -13.94 13.62 -15.00
C GLU A 28 -13.51 12.74 -13.83
N ASP A 29 -12.22 12.79 -13.41
CA ASP A 29 -11.71 11.94 -12.33
C ASP A 29 -11.94 12.50 -10.91
N THR A 30 -12.58 13.66 -10.77
CA THR A 30 -12.70 14.35 -9.48
C THR A 30 -14.05 14.20 -8.79
N MET A 31 -15.02 13.49 -9.36
CA MET A 31 -16.41 13.54 -8.88
C MET A 31 -17.12 12.21 -8.65
N THR A 32 -16.44 11.11 -8.55
CA THR A 32 -17.10 9.87 -8.07
C THR A 32 -16.25 9.24 -6.97
N GLY A 33 -16.75 9.26 -5.74
CA GLY A 33 -16.22 8.51 -4.60
C GLY A 33 -16.33 6.98 -4.81
N ARG A 34 -15.99 6.50 -6.02
CA ARG A 34 -16.00 5.11 -6.39
C ARG A 34 -14.89 4.42 -5.63
N LYS A 35 -15.22 3.44 -4.83
CA LYS A 35 -14.24 2.60 -4.16
C LYS A 35 -13.37 1.91 -5.22
N LYS A 36 -12.05 2.05 -5.10
CA LYS A 36 -11.10 1.66 -6.15
C LYS A 36 -10.95 0.14 -6.34
N LEU A 37 -11.31 -0.65 -5.32
CA LEU A 37 -11.07 -2.10 -5.25
C LEU A 37 -12.37 -2.91 -5.14
N VAL A 38 -13.49 -2.35 -5.60
CA VAL A 38 -14.78 -3.09 -5.60
C VAL A 38 -14.68 -4.32 -6.49
N GLY A 39 -15.06 -5.47 -5.94
CA GLY A 39 -15.02 -6.77 -6.63
C GLY A 39 -13.66 -7.45 -6.60
N GLN A 40 -12.65 -6.84 -5.98
CA GLN A 40 -11.36 -7.50 -5.79
C GLN A 40 -11.31 -8.24 -4.46
N ARG A 41 -10.68 -9.41 -4.48
CA ARG A 41 -10.42 -10.25 -3.32
C ARG A 41 -8.94 -10.31 -3.01
N ILE A 42 -8.54 -9.90 -1.82
CA ILE A 42 -7.14 -9.77 -1.42
C ILE A 42 -6.80 -10.80 -0.35
N ALA A 43 -5.76 -11.58 -0.60
CA ALA A 43 -5.18 -12.50 0.36
C ALA A 43 -4.23 -11.74 1.32
N VAL A 44 -4.34 -11.98 2.62
CA VAL A 44 -3.37 -11.52 3.62
C VAL A 44 -2.72 -12.75 4.24
N LEU A 45 -1.49 -13.05 3.83
CA LEU A 45 -0.75 -14.21 4.34
C LEU A 45 -0.01 -13.81 5.62
N ALA A 46 -0.45 -14.37 6.75
CA ALA A 46 0.11 -14.06 8.05
C ALA A 46 0.11 -15.28 8.99
N ALA A 47 1.11 -15.35 9.88
CA ALA A 47 1.24 -16.33 10.96
C ALA A 47 1.31 -15.62 12.31
N ASP A 48 1.43 -16.36 13.42
CA ASP A 48 1.69 -15.78 14.73
C ASP A 48 2.90 -14.86 14.71
N GLY A 49 2.86 -13.80 15.49
CA GLY A 49 3.97 -12.85 15.63
C GLY A 49 4.06 -11.79 14.55
N PHE A 50 2.96 -11.57 13.77
CA PHE A 50 2.88 -10.44 12.87
C PHE A 50 2.83 -9.11 13.65
N GLU A 51 3.43 -8.05 13.12
CA GLU A 51 3.30 -6.71 13.70
C GLU A 51 1.86 -6.22 13.50
N LYS A 52 1.15 -5.95 14.61
CA LYS A 52 -0.29 -5.69 14.61
C LYS A 52 -0.69 -4.58 13.64
N VAL A 53 0.01 -3.45 13.68
CA VAL A 53 -0.35 -2.29 12.83
C VAL A 53 -0.10 -2.57 11.34
N GLU A 54 0.86 -3.44 11.01
CA GLU A 54 1.21 -3.80 9.65
C GLU A 54 0.19 -4.74 8.98
N LEU A 55 -0.65 -5.39 9.77
CA LEU A 55 -1.79 -6.13 9.27
C LEU A 55 -3.06 -5.26 9.32
N THR A 56 -3.36 -4.68 10.50
CA THR A 56 -4.67 -4.07 10.74
C THR A 56 -4.89 -2.79 9.94
N ALA A 57 -3.87 -1.93 9.78
CA ALA A 57 -4.01 -0.69 9.02
C ALA A 57 -4.18 -0.92 7.50
N PRO A 58 -3.36 -1.76 6.83
CA PRO A 58 -3.59 -2.08 5.43
C PRO A 58 -4.92 -2.79 5.18
N VAL A 59 -5.32 -3.76 6.02
CA VAL A 59 -6.60 -4.45 5.91
C VAL A 59 -7.78 -3.48 6.02
N ALA A 60 -7.73 -2.56 6.99
CA ALA A 60 -8.76 -1.54 7.12
C ALA A 60 -8.85 -0.64 5.87
N ALA A 61 -7.71 -0.26 5.31
CA ALA A 61 -7.63 0.57 4.11
C ALA A 61 -8.14 -0.18 2.86
N LEU A 62 -7.80 -1.47 2.69
CA LEU A 62 -8.29 -2.31 1.60
C LEU A 62 -9.81 -2.46 1.64
N ARG A 63 -10.37 -2.77 2.82
CA ARG A 63 -11.81 -2.86 3.03
C ARG A 63 -12.51 -1.52 2.78
N ALA A 64 -11.92 -0.42 3.24
CA ALA A 64 -12.42 0.93 2.97
C ALA A 64 -12.41 1.26 1.46
N ALA A 65 -11.41 0.76 0.72
CA ALA A 65 -11.33 0.87 -0.73
C ALA A 65 -12.28 -0.06 -1.48
N GLY A 66 -12.99 -0.96 -0.78
CA GLY A 66 -14.02 -1.83 -1.32
C GLY A 66 -13.60 -3.26 -1.61
N ALA A 67 -12.37 -3.66 -1.26
CA ALA A 67 -11.90 -5.03 -1.42
C ALA A 67 -12.53 -5.97 -0.37
N GLU A 68 -12.72 -7.22 -0.78
CA GLU A 68 -12.88 -8.35 0.13
C GLU A 68 -11.50 -8.81 0.58
N VAL A 69 -11.33 -9.12 1.87
CA VAL A 69 -10.03 -9.45 2.45
C VAL A 69 -10.15 -10.67 3.31
N ASP A 70 -9.36 -11.69 2.98
CA ASP A 70 -9.22 -12.93 3.74
C ASP A 70 -7.86 -13.02 4.43
N ILE A 71 -7.86 -13.44 5.68
CA ILE A 71 -6.66 -13.74 6.45
C ILE A 71 -6.32 -15.21 6.27
N ILE A 72 -5.19 -15.47 5.65
CA ILE A 72 -4.69 -16.81 5.35
C ILE A 72 -3.49 -17.11 6.25
N SER A 73 -3.45 -18.30 6.84
CA SER A 73 -2.39 -18.67 7.76
C SER A 73 -1.92 -20.12 7.60
N LEU A 74 -0.88 -20.47 8.35
CA LEU A 74 -0.35 -21.84 8.43
C LEU A 74 -1.24 -22.78 9.26
N LYS A 75 -2.16 -22.23 10.03
CA LYS A 75 -3.09 -22.98 10.91
C LYS A 75 -4.44 -22.29 10.95
N SER A 76 -5.49 -23.06 11.17
CA SER A 76 -6.83 -22.55 11.41
C SER A 76 -7.00 -21.90 12.79
N GLY A 77 -8.13 -21.25 13.01
CA GLY A 77 -8.51 -20.64 14.27
C GLY A 77 -8.09 -19.18 14.39
N LYS A 78 -7.05 -18.87 15.15
CA LYS A 78 -6.60 -17.49 15.38
C LYS A 78 -5.08 -17.40 15.39
N ILE A 79 -4.56 -16.28 14.91
CA ILE A 79 -3.14 -15.91 15.00
C ILE A 79 -2.95 -14.73 15.91
N ARG A 80 -1.82 -14.69 16.60
CA ARG A 80 -1.49 -13.63 17.57
C ARG A 80 -0.62 -12.56 16.94
N GLY A 81 -1.09 -11.32 17.00
CA GLY A 81 -0.28 -10.15 16.67
C GLY A 81 0.73 -9.82 17.76
N MET A 82 1.69 -8.99 17.41
CA MET A 82 2.65 -8.38 18.31
C MET A 82 2.59 -6.86 18.17
N ASN A 83 2.87 -6.16 19.28
CA ASN A 83 3.27 -4.75 19.28
C ASN A 83 4.76 -4.75 19.60
N LEU A 84 5.59 -4.81 18.57
CA LEU A 84 7.04 -5.03 18.67
C LEU A 84 7.34 -6.38 19.37
N HIS A 85 7.59 -6.37 20.64
CA HIS A 85 7.93 -7.54 21.46
C HIS A 85 6.83 -7.91 22.49
N GLN A 86 5.72 -7.19 22.51
CA GLN A 86 4.59 -7.46 23.41
C GLN A 86 3.45 -8.17 22.67
N PRO A 87 2.88 -9.24 23.22
CA PRO A 87 1.71 -9.87 22.62
C PRO A 87 0.55 -8.89 22.46
N ALA A 88 -0.06 -8.91 21.28
CA ALA A 88 -1.23 -8.11 20.92
C ALA A 88 -2.49 -8.99 20.77
N ASP A 89 -3.50 -8.49 20.05
CA ASP A 89 -4.77 -9.17 19.87
C ASP A 89 -4.65 -10.46 19.04
N LEU A 90 -5.63 -11.32 19.20
CA LEU A 90 -5.85 -12.48 18.35
C LEU A 90 -6.71 -12.07 17.14
N ILE A 91 -6.27 -12.40 15.95
CA ILE A 91 -7.00 -12.19 14.70
C ILE A 91 -7.53 -13.55 14.22
N PRO A 92 -8.81 -13.68 13.85
CA PRO A 92 -9.32 -14.90 13.27
C PRO A 92 -8.67 -15.15 11.90
N VAL A 93 -8.44 -16.43 11.61
CA VAL A 93 -7.96 -16.93 10.32
C VAL A 93 -9.19 -17.37 9.53
N ASP A 94 -9.30 -16.91 8.29
CA ASP A 94 -10.40 -17.27 7.41
C ASP A 94 -10.12 -18.62 6.72
N TRP A 95 -8.89 -18.83 6.28
CA TRP A 95 -8.44 -20.05 5.57
C TRP A 95 -7.02 -20.45 5.95
N THR A 96 -6.70 -21.72 5.85
CA THR A 96 -5.31 -22.18 5.86
C THR A 96 -4.73 -22.12 4.44
N VAL A 97 -3.42 -22.04 4.33
CA VAL A 97 -2.72 -21.85 3.04
C VAL A 97 -2.92 -23.04 2.08
N ASP A 98 -3.20 -24.23 2.59
CA ASP A 98 -3.49 -25.44 1.84
C ASP A 98 -4.95 -25.53 1.36
N GLU A 99 -5.86 -24.71 1.91
CA GLU A 99 -7.26 -24.64 1.50
C GLU A 99 -7.56 -23.67 0.36
N VAL A 100 -6.58 -22.84 -0.04
CA VAL A 100 -6.77 -21.75 -0.99
C VAL A 100 -5.78 -21.78 -2.16
N SER A 101 -6.17 -21.15 -3.25
CA SER A 101 -5.30 -20.97 -4.42
C SER A 101 -5.03 -19.48 -4.68
N ALA A 102 -3.83 -19.14 -5.13
CA ALA A 102 -3.52 -17.78 -5.60
C ALA A 102 -4.44 -17.33 -6.77
N ARG A 103 -5.09 -18.27 -7.47
CA ARG A 103 -6.03 -17.95 -8.54
C ARG A 103 -7.32 -17.30 -8.02
N ASP A 104 -7.70 -17.56 -6.77
CA ASP A 104 -8.92 -17.09 -6.13
C ASP A 104 -8.81 -15.63 -5.64
N TYR A 105 -7.64 -15.01 -5.77
CA TYR A 105 -7.34 -13.67 -5.27
C TYR A 105 -6.76 -12.78 -6.36
N ASP A 106 -6.97 -11.48 -6.23
CA ASP A 106 -6.48 -10.44 -7.13
C ASP A 106 -5.17 -9.80 -6.65
N GLY A 107 -4.81 -9.98 -5.39
CA GLY A 107 -3.58 -9.45 -4.80
C GLY A 107 -3.21 -10.13 -3.49
N LEU A 108 -1.95 -9.98 -3.09
CA LEU A 108 -1.37 -10.55 -1.88
C LEU A 108 -0.76 -9.46 -1.00
N LEU A 109 -1.09 -9.47 0.29
CA LEU A 109 -0.41 -8.68 1.32
C LEU A 109 0.32 -9.64 2.28
N ILE A 110 1.59 -9.33 2.58
CA ILE A 110 2.38 -10.04 3.59
C ILE A 110 2.85 -9.00 4.63
N PRO A 111 2.27 -8.96 5.84
CA PRO A 111 2.74 -8.09 6.90
C PRO A 111 4.10 -8.55 7.42
N GLY A 112 4.80 -7.66 8.12
CA GLY A 112 6.05 -7.99 8.78
C GLY A 112 5.84 -8.47 10.23
N GLY A 113 6.61 -7.92 11.15
CA GLY A 113 6.99 -8.55 12.40
C GLY A 113 8.16 -9.50 12.14
N PHE A 114 8.92 -9.88 13.12
CA PHE A 114 10.07 -10.76 12.88
C PHE A 114 9.72 -12.26 13.03
N ILE A 115 8.73 -12.63 13.82
CA ILE A 115 8.30 -14.03 14.00
C ILE A 115 7.45 -14.50 12.82
N ASN A 116 6.49 -13.69 12.37
CA ASN A 116 5.58 -14.01 11.28
C ASN A 116 6.29 -14.41 9.98
N PRO A 117 7.16 -13.57 9.40
CA PRO A 117 7.84 -13.93 8.17
C PRO A 117 8.83 -15.08 8.35
N ASP A 118 9.42 -15.24 9.55
CA ASP A 118 10.27 -16.39 9.85
C ASP A 118 9.48 -17.69 9.87
N ALA A 119 8.28 -17.70 10.43
CA ALA A 119 7.41 -18.87 10.38
C ALA A 119 6.94 -19.18 8.95
N LEU A 120 6.49 -18.16 8.21
CA LEU A 120 6.01 -18.31 6.83
C LEU A 120 7.11 -18.84 5.89
N ARG A 121 8.33 -18.31 6.00
CA ARG A 121 9.44 -18.71 5.11
C ARG A 121 9.87 -20.17 5.29
N GLN A 122 9.57 -20.79 6.41
CA GLN A 122 9.87 -22.20 6.69
C GLN A 122 8.83 -23.14 6.04
N SER A 123 7.57 -22.70 5.83
CA SER A 123 6.55 -23.50 5.16
C SER A 123 6.79 -23.52 3.63
N SER A 124 6.80 -24.73 3.05
CA SER A 124 6.80 -24.94 1.60
C SER A 124 5.53 -24.39 0.96
N GLU A 125 4.39 -24.67 1.57
CA GLU A 125 3.06 -24.29 1.12
C GLU A 125 2.93 -22.77 1.03
N ALA A 126 3.43 -22.04 2.07
CA ALA A 126 3.42 -20.58 2.07
C ALA A 126 4.33 -20.01 0.97
N ARG A 127 5.55 -20.58 0.78
CA ARG A 127 6.44 -20.13 -0.30
C ARG A 127 5.85 -20.42 -1.68
N ASP A 128 5.21 -21.57 -1.87
CA ASP A 128 4.58 -21.93 -3.15
C ASP A 128 3.36 -21.05 -3.43
N PHE A 129 2.57 -20.73 -2.42
CA PHE A 129 1.47 -19.77 -2.53
C PHE A 129 1.96 -18.40 -3.00
N VAL A 130 3.04 -17.88 -2.39
CA VAL A 130 3.65 -16.59 -2.79
C VAL A 130 4.22 -16.66 -4.21
N ARG A 131 4.92 -17.75 -4.58
CA ARG A 131 5.42 -17.97 -5.95
C ARG A 131 4.28 -17.95 -6.97
N ALA A 132 3.14 -18.53 -6.62
CA ALA A 132 2.00 -18.57 -7.53
C ALA A 132 1.44 -17.18 -7.86
N PHE A 133 1.46 -16.21 -6.92
CA PHE A 133 1.11 -14.82 -7.22
C PHE A 133 2.08 -14.19 -8.21
N ASP A 134 3.37 -14.39 -8.03
CA ASP A 134 4.40 -13.84 -8.92
C ASP A 134 4.32 -14.46 -10.32
N LEU A 135 4.16 -15.78 -10.41
CA LEU A 135 3.97 -16.50 -11.69
C LEU A 135 2.73 -16.05 -12.47
N LEU A 136 1.68 -15.61 -11.76
CA LEU A 136 0.45 -15.09 -12.34
C LEU A 136 0.52 -13.58 -12.60
N ASP A 137 1.66 -12.95 -12.37
CA ASP A 137 1.87 -11.49 -12.43
C ASP A 137 0.87 -10.70 -11.57
N LYS A 138 0.37 -11.33 -10.50
CA LYS A 138 -0.55 -10.67 -9.58
C LYS A 138 0.20 -9.76 -8.60
N PRO A 139 -0.42 -8.65 -8.19
CA PRO A 139 0.20 -7.69 -7.30
C PRO A 139 0.50 -8.26 -5.92
N ILE A 140 1.71 -7.98 -5.43
CA ILE A 140 2.20 -8.36 -4.10
C ILE A 140 2.62 -7.09 -3.35
N ALA A 141 2.12 -6.93 -2.14
CA ALA A 141 2.54 -5.87 -1.23
C ALA A 141 3.11 -6.50 0.06
N THR A 142 4.24 -5.97 0.52
CA THR A 142 4.86 -6.44 1.76
C THR A 142 5.67 -5.33 2.43
N LEU A 143 5.94 -5.44 3.72
CA LEU A 143 6.68 -4.42 4.44
C LEU A 143 7.49 -5.02 5.59
N CYS A 144 8.40 -4.20 6.12
CA CYS A 144 9.24 -4.53 7.28
C CYS A 144 10.08 -5.80 7.03
N HIS A 145 9.86 -6.86 7.80
CA HIS A 145 10.52 -8.16 7.63
C HIS A 145 9.81 -9.07 6.62
N GLY A 146 8.61 -8.71 6.14
CA GLY A 146 7.82 -9.51 5.18
C GLY A 146 8.59 -9.95 3.93
N PRO A 147 9.49 -9.12 3.34
CA PRO A 147 10.32 -9.54 2.20
C PRO A 147 11.19 -10.78 2.41
N TRP A 148 11.42 -11.23 3.66
CA TRP A 148 12.09 -12.51 3.92
C TRP A 148 11.36 -13.69 3.28
N VAL A 149 10.03 -13.66 3.25
CA VAL A 149 9.24 -14.72 2.60
C VAL A 149 9.53 -14.76 1.11
N LEU A 150 9.61 -13.58 0.46
CA LEU A 150 9.96 -13.46 -0.95
C LEU A 150 11.40 -13.93 -1.24
N ALA A 151 12.35 -13.61 -0.35
CA ALA A 151 13.73 -14.08 -0.44
C ALA A 151 13.79 -15.62 -0.43
N SER A 152 13.09 -16.25 0.53
CA SER A 152 13.03 -17.70 0.65
C SER A 152 12.21 -18.39 -0.45
N ALA A 153 11.29 -17.65 -1.09
CA ALA A 153 10.58 -18.09 -2.27
C ALA A 153 11.41 -17.96 -3.57
N GLY A 154 12.60 -17.32 -3.51
CA GLY A 154 13.49 -17.14 -4.67
C GLY A 154 13.02 -16.02 -5.64
N LEU A 155 12.24 -15.05 -5.16
CA LEU A 155 11.59 -14.05 -5.99
C LEU A 155 12.30 -12.68 -6.03
N LEU A 156 13.49 -12.55 -5.40
CA LEU A 156 14.15 -11.26 -5.26
C LEU A 156 15.27 -10.99 -6.26
N SER A 157 15.72 -11.99 -7.00
CA SER A 157 16.81 -11.82 -7.97
C SER A 157 16.47 -10.78 -9.03
N GLY A 158 17.28 -9.73 -9.13
CA GLY A 158 17.11 -8.63 -10.09
C GLY A 158 16.01 -7.63 -9.75
N ARG A 159 15.29 -7.81 -8.65
CA ARG A 159 14.28 -6.87 -8.19
C ARG A 159 14.86 -5.69 -7.42
N THR A 160 14.16 -4.57 -7.46
CA THR A 160 14.46 -3.39 -6.63
C THR A 160 13.41 -3.29 -5.53
N LEU A 161 13.85 -3.16 -4.27
CA LEU A 161 12.95 -3.16 -3.13
C LEU A 161 13.48 -2.36 -1.94
N THR A 162 12.65 -2.17 -0.95
CA THR A 162 13.03 -1.76 0.40
C THR A 162 12.48 -2.77 1.42
N SER A 163 12.98 -2.70 2.63
CA SER A 163 12.56 -3.55 3.76
C SER A 163 12.92 -2.88 5.07
N TRP A 164 12.60 -3.51 6.18
CA TRP A 164 13.24 -3.18 7.44
C TRP A 164 14.77 -3.16 7.26
N PRO A 165 15.47 -2.09 7.69
CA PRO A 165 16.91 -1.97 7.43
C PRO A 165 17.76 -3.13 7.99
N GLY A 166 17.32 -3.76 9.09
CA GLY A 166 18.03 -4.88 9.69
C GLY A 166 18.07 -6.16 8.84
N VAL A 167 17.21 -6.28 7.83
CA VAL A 167 17.20 -7.42 6.90
C VAL A 167 17.71 -7.06 5.50
N ARG A 168 18.31 -5.87 5.36
CA ARG A 168 18.87 -5.38 4.10
C ARG A 168 19.82 -6.39 3.45
N ASP A 169 20.76 -6.92 4.23
CA ASP A 169 21.78 -7.82 3.70
C ASP A 169 21.19 -9.14 3.19
N ASP A 170 20.14 -9.64 3.86
CA ASP A 170 19.40 -10.79 3.36
C ASP A 170 18.78 -10.53 1.98
N MET A 171 18.22 -9.31 1.77
CA MET A 171 17.66 -8.91 0.48
C MET A 171 18.73 -8.81 -0.60
N VAL A 172 19.88 -8.20 -0.26
CA VAL A 172 21.00 -8.06 -1.18
C VAL A 172 21.60 -9.44 -1.53
N HIS A 173 21.77 -10.33 -0.55
CA HIS A 173 22.25 -11.70 -0.77
C HIS A 173 21.26 -12.53 -1.58
N ALA A 174 19.96 -12.25 -1.50
CA ALA A 174 18.94 -12.84 -2.37
C ALA A 174 18.93 -12.27 -3.81
N GLY A 175 19.85 -11.34 -4.13
CA GLY A 175 20.02 -10.78 -5.48
C GLY A 175 19.21 -9.52 -5.75
N ALA A 176 18.63 -8.87 -4.74
CA ALA A 176 17.90 -7.64 -4.88
C ALA A 176 18.79 -6.40 -4.84
N THR A 177 18.32 -5.31 -5.46
CA THR A 177 18.82 -3.95 -5.21
C THR A 177 17.98 -3.33 -4.09
N TRP A 178 18.59 -3.11 -2.92
CA TRP A 178 17.91 -2.52 -1.77
C TRP A 178 18.03 -0.99 -1.75
N LEU A 179 16.91 -0.30 -1.53
CA LEU A 179 16.87 1.16 -1.43
C LEU A 179 16.34 1.59 -0.06
N ASP A 180 16.98 2.58 0.56
CA ASP A 180 16.50 3.20 1.79
C ASP A 180 15.42 4.27 1.48
N GLN A 181 14.24 3.79 1.06
CA GLN A 181 13.10 4.62 0.72
C GLN A 181 11.86 4.19 1.50
N GLU A 182 10.93 5.13 1.72
CA GLU A 182 9.67 4.85 2.41
C GLU A 182 8.87 3.74 1.71
N VAL A 183 8.83 3.81 0.38
CA VAL A 183 8.14 2.85 -0.47
C VAL A 183 8.93 2.67 -1.77
N VAL A 184 9.02 1.43 -2.19
CA VAL A 184 9.58 1.06 -3.51
C VAL A 184 8.56 0.18 -4.22
N ARG A 185 8.28 0.52 -5.49
CA ARG A 185 7.50 -0.31 -6.40
C ARG A 185 8.36 -0.79 -7.55
N ASP A 186 8.34 -2.08 -7.79
CA ASP A 186 9.02 -2.74 -8.90
C ASP A 186 8.07 -3.73 -9.59
N GLY A 187 7.49 -3.31 -10.71
CA GLY A 187 6.47 -4.07 -11.42
C GLY A 187 5.25 -4.37 -10.56
N ASN A 188 4.98 -5.66 -10.33
CA ASN A 188 3.89 -6.17 -9.51
C ASN A 188 4.19 -6.17 -8.00
N LEU A 189 5.35 -5.70 -7.55
CA LEU A 189 5.77 -5.70 -6.15
C LEU A 189 5.82 -4.29 -5.57
N VAL A 190 5.20 -4.10 -4.40
CA VAL A 190 5.34 -2.91 -3.54
C VAL A 190 5.94 -3.31 -2.20
N THR A 191 6.96 -2.59 -1.77
CA THR A 191 7.63 -2.81 -0.49
C THR A 191 7.77 -1.53 0.32
N SER A 192 7.87 -1.64 1.66
CA SER A 192 8.09 -0.52 2.58
C SER A 192 8.97 -0.95 3.76
N ARG A 193 9.58 0.04 4.43
CA ARG A 193 10.54 -0.22 5.52
C ARG A 193 9.87 -0.69 6.82
N GLY A 194 8.64 -0.23 7.09
CA GLY A 194 7.94 -0.59 8.32
C GLY A 194 6.82 0.37 8.72
N PRO A 195 6.35 0.32 9.97
CA PRO A 195 5.18 1.05 10.44
C PRO A 195 5.24 2.57 10.27
N GLN A 196 6.44 3.15 10.33
CA GLN A 196 6.66 4.59 10.16
C GLN A 196 6.29 5.09 8.76
N ASP A 197 6.31 4.21 7.78
CA ASP A 197 6.03 4.52 6.37
C ASP A 197 4.63 4.04 5.93
N MET A 198 3.72 3.77 6.88
CA MET A 198 2.42 3.17 6.63
C MET A 198 1.56 3.95 5.63
N LEU A 199 1.52 5.29 5.70
CA LEU A 199 0.69 6.10 4.81
C LEU A 199 1.13 6.01 3.35
N PRO A 200 2.41 6.26 3.00
CA PRO A 200 2.88 6.07 1.63
C PRO A 200 2.73 4.61 1.16
N PHE A 201 2.99 3.64 2.04
CA PHE A 201 2.80 2.22 1.71
C PHE A 201 1.36 1.89 1.32
N VAL A 202 0.38 2.27 2.14
CA VAL A 202 -1.04 1.99 1.88
C VAL A 202 -1.52 2.66 0.59
N ARG A 203 -1.07 3.88 0.31
CA ARG A 203 -1.41 4.58 -0.94
C ARG A 203 -0.91 3.81 -2.16
N GLU A 204 0.37 3.43 -2.15
CA GLU A 204 0.98 2.73 -3.28
C GLU A 204 0.42 1.31 -3.44
N MET A 205 0.15 0.61 -2.34
CA MET A 205 -0.52 -0.70 -2.34
C MET A 205 -1.89 -0.65 -3.01
N ILE A 206 -2.73 0.34 -2.63
CA ILE A 206 -4.05 0.51 -3.25
C ILE A 206 -3.92 0.87 -4.73
N GLN A 207 -2.95 1.70 -5.10
CA GLN A 207 -2.71 2.02 -6.50
C GLN A 207 -2.25 0.80 -7.29
N LEU A 208 -1.35 -0.02 -6.73
CA LEU A 208 -0.89 -1.25 -7.34
C LEU A 208 -2.07 -2.20 -7.60
N TYR A 209 -2.90 -2.46 -6.59
CA TYR A 209 -4.05 -3.36 -6.71
C TYR A 209 -5.13 -2.83 -7.66
N ALA A 210 -5.28 -1.52 -7.76
CA ALA A 210 -6.19 -0.89 -8.73
C ALA A 210 -5.64 -0.88 -10.17
N GLY A 211 -4.45 -1.44 -10.44
CA GLY A 211 -3.80 -1.39 -11.75
C GLY A 211 -3.28 -0.01 -12.13
N GLY A 212 -3.17 0.91 -11.16
CA GLY A 212 -2.68 2.27 -11.39
C GLY A 212 -1.16 2.34 -11.62
N PRO A 213 -0.66 3.42 -12.23
CA PRO A 213 0.77 3.64 -12.43
C PRO A 213 1.49 3.78 -11.08
N ALA A 214 2.81 3.49 -11.06
CA ALA A 214 3.63 3.73 -9.89
C ALA A 214 3.72 5.23 -9.60
N SER A 215 3.55 5.64 -8.34
CA SER A 215 3.70 7.04 -7.91
C SER A 215 5.14 7.54 -8.02
N ASN A 216 6.10 6.64 -7.83
CA ASN A 216 7.51 6.89 -8.05
C ASN A 216 7.91 6.10 -9.30
N GLY A 217 8.28 6.80 -10.39
CA GLY A 217 8.73 6.15 -11.62
C GLY A 217 9.78 5.09 -11.32
N ALA A 218 9.77 3.98 -12.07
CA ALA A 218 10.63 2.82 -11.88
C ALA A 218 12.11 3.21 -11.74
N LEU A 219 12.57 3.37 -10.50
CA LEU A 219 13.95 3.71 -10.16
C LEU A 219 14.79 2.42 -10.26
N ARG A 220 15.19 2.03 -11.47
CA ARG A 220 16.23 1.00 -11.63
C ARG A 220 17.57 1.58 -11.22
N ARG A 221 17.91 1.48 -9.96
CA ARG A 221 19.27 1.72 -9.48
C ARG A 221 20.10 0.45 -9.67
N ARG A 222 21.37 0.62 -10.06
CA ARG A 222 22.30 -0.50 -10.29
C ARG A 222 22.97 -0.99 -9.01
N HIS A 223 22.89 -0.22 -7.92
CA HIS A 223 23.55 -0.50 -6.65
C HIS A 223 22.59 -0.26 -5.49
N SER A 224 22.67 -1.13 -4.51
CA SER A 224 21.97 -0.97 -3.24
C SER A 224 22.49 0.23 -2.45
N ASP A 225 21.59 0.89 -1.74
CA ASP A 225 21.97 1.93 -0.78
C ASP A 225 22.76 1.28 0.37
N PRO A 226 23.72 2.02 0.98
CA PRO A 226 24.47 1.49 2.12
C PRO A 226 23.55 1.23 3.30
N GLN A 227 23.91 0.26 4.12
CA GLN A 227 23.24 0.05 5.39
C GLN A 227 23.51 1.24 6.30
N ARG A 228 22.48 1.78 6.95
CA ARG A 228 22.67 2.81 7.97
C ARG A 228 23.26 2.19 9.22
N GLU A 229 24.32 2.77 9.76
CA GLU A 229 24.96 2.30 10.99
C GLU A 229 24.06 2.39 12.22
N SER A 230 22.96 3.12 12.16
CA SER A 230 22.02 3.28 13.27
C SER A 230 20.57 3.24 12.80
N PRO A 231 20.00 2.06 12.53
CA PRO A 231 18.57 1.94 12.30
C PRO A 231 17.74 2.31 13.54
N THR A 232 18.38 2.34 14.71
CA THR A 232 17.72 2.52 16.01
C THR A 232 17.22 3.93 16.29
N ALA A 233 17.76 4.99 15.69
CA ALA A 233 17.33 6.35 15.98
C ALA A 233 15.92 6.66 15.43
N VAL A 234 15.64 6.27 14.20
CA VAL A 234 14.32 6.48 13.57
C VAL A 234 13.29 5.53 14.16
N THR A 235 13.69 4.27 14.38
CA THR A 235 12.81 3.25 14.96
C THR A 235 12.56 3.46 16.44
N SER A 236 13.55 3.87 17.23
CA SER A 236 13.35 4.22 18.62
C SER A 236 12.52 5.50 18.79
N ALA A 237 12.61 6.46 17.86
CA ALA A 237 11.73 7.61 17.82
C ALA A 237 10.29 7.18 17.48
N ALA A 238 10.09 6.37 16.45
CA ALA A 238 8.79 5.83 16.09
C ALA A 238 8.19 4.97 17.22
N MET A 239 9.01 4.18 17.91
CA MET A 239 8.63 3.38 19.07
C MET A 239 8.21 4.23 20.29
N ARG A 240 8.80 5.41 20.48
CA ARG A 240 8.39 6.34 21.55
C ARG A 240 7.01 6.94 21.32
N TRP A 241 6.56 7.03 20.07
CA TRP A 241 5.27 7.56 19.68
C TRP A 241 4.16 6.50 19.59
N MET A 242 4.53 5.21 19.64
CA MET A 242 3.50 4.16 19.75
C MET A 242 2.81 4.21 21.09
N PRO A 243 1.46 4.36 21.12
CA PRO A 243 0.71 4.38 22.38
C PRO A 243 0.92 3.06 23.12
N ARG A 244 1.36 3.16 24.35
CA ARG A 244 1.56 2.00 25.24
C ARG A 244 0.25 1.39 25.77
N SER A 245 -0.90 1.93 25.38
CA SER A 245 -2.22 1.45 25.78
C SER A 245 -3.07 1.11 24.56
N PRO A 246 -3.96 0.10 24.62
CA PRO A 246 -4.89 -0.24 23.55
C PRO A 246 -5.81 0.93 23.15
N ILE A 247 -6.09 1.86 24.06
CA ILE A 247 -6.90 3.07 23.79
C ILE A 247 -6.17 4.04 22.85
N GLY A 248 -4.85 4.18 22.98
CA GLY A 248 -4.08 5.06 22.10
C GLY A 248 -3.89 4.52 20.67
N ALA A 249 -3.84 3.20 20.50
CA ALA A 249 -3.82 2.58 19.17
C ALA A 249 -5.15 2.80 18.43
N MET A 250 -6.28 2.75 19.14
CA MET A 250 -7.60 3.06 18.59
C MET A 250 -7.75 4.54 18.21
N LEU A 251 -7.18 5.45 19.00
CA LEU A 251 -7.15 6.89 18.70
C LEU A 251 -6.27 7.20 17.50
N GLY A 252 -5.12 6.53 17.34
CA GLY A 252 -4.25 6.68 16.18
C GLY A 252 -4.92 6.19 14.88
N LEU A 253 -5.64 5.07 14.93
CA LEU A 253 -6.43 4.56 13.81
C LEU A 253 -7.65 5.45 13.51
N ALA A 254 -8.30 6.02 14.52
CA ALA A 254 -9.40 6.96 14.35
C ALA A 254 -8.92 8.28 13.71
N LEU A 255 -7.73 8.76 14.06
CA LEU A 255 -7.14 9.96 13.44
C LEU A 255 -6.68 9.70 11.99
N LEU A 256 -6.18 8.51 11.69
CA LEU A 256 -5.87 8.09 10.32
C LEU A 256 -7.15 7.94 9.49
N GLY A 257 -8.20 7.35 10.04
CA GLY A 257 -9.53 7.26 9.42
C GLY A 257 -10.20 8.62 9.24
N ALA A 258 -10.10 9.51 10.24
CA ALA A 258 -10.64 10.86 10.17
C ALA A 258 -9.88 11.76 9.18
N GLY A 259 -8.56 11.59 9.06
CA GLY A 259 -7.74 12.29 8.06
C GLY A 259 -8.12 11.94 6.63
N VAL A 260 -8.43 10.68 6.37
CA VAL A 260 -8.92 10.22 5.05
C VAL A 260 -10.34 10.72 4.77
N MET A 261 -11.20 10.86 5.81
CA MET A 261 -12.55 11.44 5.64
C MET A 261 -12.57 12.96 5.62
N ALA A 262 -11.66 13.66 6.30
CA ALA A 262 -11.59 15.10 6.30
C ALA A 262 -11.15 15.67 4.94
N VAL A 263 -10.25 14.98 4.24
CA VAL A 263 -9.86 15.36 2.86
C VAL A 263 -11.03 15.20 1.87
N SER A 264 -11.98 14.30 2.14
CA SER A 264 -13.18 14.12 1.31
C SER A 264 -14.32 15.10 1.65
N ARG A 265 -14.31 15.74 2.84
CA ARG A 265 -15.33 16.71 3.26
C ARG A 265 -14.94 18.17 3.05
N ALA A 266 -13.68 18.52 2.98
CA ALA A 266 -13.23 19.89 2.73
C ALA A 266 -13.55 20.41 1.32
N GLY A 267 -14.01 19.54 0.40
CA GLY A 267 -14.46 19.90 -0.95
C GLY A 267 -15.94 20.29 -1.08
N ASN A 268 -16.76 20.17 -0.04
CA ASN A 268 -18.21 20.33 -0.16
C ASN A 268 -18.85 21.37 0.78
N GLY A 269 -18.07 22.29 1.34
CA GLY A 269 -18.53 23.33 2.28
C GLY A 269 -18.51 24.74 1.73
N GLY A 270 -19.04 24.95 0.54
CA GLY A 270 -19.13 26.31 -0.02
C GLY A 270 -20.35 26.53 -0.91
N ARG A 271 -21.51 26.60 -0.33
CA ARG A 271 -22.71 27.35 -0.82
C ARG A 271 -23.96 26.82 -0.13
N ILE A 272 -24.39 27.46 0.93
CA ILE A 272 -25.79 27.68 1.30
C ILE A 272 -25.73 28.67 2.46
N SER A 273 -26.08 29.92 2.22
CA SER A 273 -26.83 30.80 3.12
C SER A 273 -26.83 32.24 2.59
N ALA A 274 -27.80 32.55 1.83
CA ALA A 274 -28.30 33.89 1.70
C ALA A 274 -29.67 33.84 1.02
N VAL A 275 -30.71 33.43 1.71
CA VAL A 275 -32.11 33.82 1.48
C VAL A 275 -32.88 33.35 2.74
N GLU A 276 -33.30 34.28 3.52
CA GLU A 276 -34.48 34.34 4.36
C GLU A 276 -34.20 35.09 5.65
N ALA A 277 -34.34 36.41 5.53
CA ALA A 277 -34.67 37.26 6.65
C ALA A 277 -35.40 38.52 6.12
N ARG A 278 -36.66 38.35 5.79
CA ARG A 278 -37.64 39.46 5.70
C ARG A 278 -39.06 38.89 5.81
N GLY A 279 -39.73 39.27 6.87
CA GLY A 279 -41.18 39.16 6.95
C GLY A 279 -41.70 38.53 8.22
N ALA A 280 -41.90 39.35 9.25
CA ALA A 280 -43.08 39.35 10.14
C ALA A 280 -42.95 40.46 11.16
N SER A 281 -43.44 41.61 10.82
CA SER A 281 -43.99 42.59 11.76
C SER A 281 -45.44 42.71 11.39
N GLU A 282 -46.27 42.14 12.26
CA GLU A 282 -47.59 42.63 12.69
C GLU A 282 -48.11 41.73 13.78
#